data_a03e5fbfff65fc777f478307f76a2b02
#
_entry.id   a03e5fbfff65fc777f478307f76a2b02
#
_cell.length_a   1.000
_cell.length_b   1.000
_cell.length_c   1.000
_cell.angle_alpha   90.00
_cell.angle_beta   90.00
_cell.angle_gamma   90.00
#
_symmetry.space_group_name_H-M   'P 1'
#
loop_
_entity.id
_entity.type
_entity.pdbx_description
1 polymer ?
#
loop_
_entity_poly.entity_id
_entity_poly.type
_entity_poly.pdbx_seq_one_letter_code
_entity_poly.pdbx_strand_id
1 'polypeptide(L)'
;FTQFSLLETEQANEEKIIGNFGLGSRKLLNEKTLLVGFNAFVDNDFSETNRRASIGLELRNSVLDFHSNIYKGLQDSDDERVLDGWDYRLASQVPYLHWSKIFINHYEWDGVLRNDIKGTKIGSEMILTRSLNLEVAYDDKDKKGLEDDWYAKIQFVHPPRNNGPTAMDGVSQVAWKENKDMSGELLSKVKRNNKIMIEFKGSATVSRAD
;
A
#
# COMPACT_ATOMS: atom_id res chain seq x y z
N PHE A 1 13.85 10.55 -5.55
CA PHE A 1 12.74 11.18 -4.81
C PHE A 1 12.83 10.90 -3.32
N THR A 2 12.19 11.76 -2.53
CA THR A 2 11.90 11.54 -1.11
C THR A 2 10.40 11.49 -0.92
N GLN A 3 9.92 10.70 0.03
CA GLN A 3 8.50 10.64 0.39
C GLN A 3 8.37 10.65 1.92
N PHE A 4 7.47 11.50 2.40
CA PHE A 4 7.04 11.51 3.80
C PHE A 4 5.53 11.30 3.87
N SER A 5 5.06 10.55 4.86
CA SER A 5 3.62 10.45 5.16
C SER A 5 3.40 10.28 6.66
N LEU A 6 2.28 10.79 7.12
CA LEU A 6 1.75 10.59 8.47
C LEU A 6 0.44 9.82 8.35
N LEU A 7 0.28 8.81 9.16
CA LEU A 7 -0.90 7.97 9.22
C LEU A 7 -1.41 7.95 10.66
N GLU A 8 -2.67 8.32 10.85
CA GLU A 8 -3.44 8.05 12.05
C GLU A 8 -4.28 6.81 11.81
N THR A 9 -4.22 5.84 12.71
CA THR A 9 -4.91 4.55 12.59
C THR A 9 -5.23 4.00 13.96
N GLU A 10 -6.29 3.22 14.06
CA GLU A 10 -6.63 2.46 15.25
C GLU A 10 -6.11 1.02 15.10
N GLN A 11 -5.47 0.50 16.15
CA GLN A 11 -5.06 -0.89 16.27
C GLN A 11 -5.39 -1.38 17.68
N ALA A 12 -6.18 -2.45 17.77
CA ALA A 12 -6.58 -3.06 19.05
C ALA A 12 -7.19 -2.07 20.06
N ASN A 13 -8.01 -1.13 19.58
CA ASN A 13 -8.66 -0.05 20.34
C ASN A 13 -7.70 1.03 20.85
N GLU A 14 -6.50 1.12 20.28
CA GLU A 14 -5.53 2.19 20.57
C GLU A 14 -5.29 3.04 19.32
N GLU A 15 -5.32 4.35 19.49
CA GLU A 15 -4.97 5.30 18.44
C GLU A 15 -3.47 5.34 18.25
N LYS A 16 -3.00 5.15 17.01
CA LYS A 16 -1.59 5.16 16.66
C LYS A 16 -1.29 6.20 15.59
N ILE A 17 -0.18 6.90 15.78
CA ILE A 17 0.34 7.87 14.83
C ILE A 17 1.65 7.33 14.26
N ILE A 18 1.64 6.97 12.98
CA ILE A 18 2.78 6.36 12.30
C ILE A 18 3.35 7.34 11.26
N GLY A 19 4.60 7.72 11.42
CA GLY A 19 5.37 8.46 10.44
C GLY A 19 6.15 7.52 9.53
N ASN A 20 6.08 7.75 8.22
CA ASN A 20 6.84 7.01 7.24
C ASN A 20 7.76 7.97 6.49
N PHE A 21 9.05 7.69 6.46
CA PHE A 21 10.03 8.43 5.68
C PHE A 21 10.73 7.49 4.71
N GLY A 22 10.81 7.87 3.44
CA GLY A 22 11.40 7.05 2.40
C GLY A 22 12.22 7.81 1.39
N LEU A 23 13.18 7.10 0.84
CA LEU A 23 14.03 7.50 -0.27
C LEU A 23 13.87 6.51 -1.40
N GLY A 24 13.95 6.98 -2.64
CA GLY A 24 13.89 6.08 -3.78
C GLY A 24 14.49 6.68 -5.05
N SER A 25 14.77 5.78 -5.97
CA SER A 25 15.23 6.11 -7.31
C SER A 25 14.29 5.49 -8.35
N ARG A 26 13.94 6.24 -9.37
CA ARG A 26 13.14 5.79 -10.50
C ARG A 26 13.83 6.13 -11.80
N LYS A 27 13.83 5.19 -12.72
CA LYS A 27 14.38 5.36 -14.07
C LYS A 27 13.32 5.07 -15.11
N LEU A 28 13.26 5.93 -16.11
CA LEU A 28 12.44 5.73 -17.30
C LEU A 28 13.25 5.01 -18.37
N LEU A 29 12.67 3.99 -18.94
CA LEU A 29 13.22 3.16 -20.00
C LEU A 29 12.26 3.15 -21.21
N ASN A 30 12.69 2.58 -22.32
CA ASN A 30 11.90 2.39 -23.53
C ASN A 30 11.17 3.68 -23.94
N GLU A 31 11.91 4.74 -24.23
CA GLU A 31 11.35 6.04 -24.62
C GLU A 31 10.34 6.58 -23.59
N LYS A 32 10.62 6.36 -22.31
CA LYS A 32 9.81 6.78 -21.16
C LYS A 32 8.48 6.02 -20.96
N THR A 33 8.26 4.91 -21.67
CA THR A 33 7.03 4.11 -21.52
C THR A 33 7.09 3.10 -20.38
N LEU A 34 8.31 2.82 -19.86
CA LEU A 34 8.54 1.90 -18.75
C LEU A 34 9.23 2.63 -17.59
N LEU A 35 8.65 2.56 -16.40
CA LEU A 35 9.24 3.06 -15.16
C LEU A 35 9.71 1.87 -14.34
N VAL A 36 10.97 1.91 -13.93
CA VAL A 36 11.57 0.97 -12.97
C VAL A 36 11.99 1.75 -11.75
N GLY A 37 11.63 1.30 -10.57
CA GLY A 37 11.93 1.99 -9.32
C GLY A 37 12.39 1.06 -8.22
N PHE A 38 13.21 1.62 -7.33
CA PHE A 38 13.64 1.03 -6.07
C PHE A 38 13.44 2.05 -4.96
N ASN A 39 13.01 1.60 -3.79
CA ASN A 39 12.79 2.47 -2.64
C ASN A 39 13.15 1.77 -1.33
N ALA A 40 13.42 2.57 -0.31
CA ALA A 40 13.61 2.16 1.07
C ALA A 40 12.88 3.12 2.00
N PHE A 41 12.27 2.59 3.06
CA PHE A 41 11.52 3.36 4.04
C PHE A 41 11.90 2.97 5.46
N VAL A 42 11.75 3.94 6.36
CA VAL A 42 11.70 3.73 7.81
C VAL A 42 10.34 4.24 8.30
N ASP A 43 9.68 3.42 9.08
CA ASP A 43 8.40 3.71 9.71
C ASP A 43 8.61 3.81 11.22
N ASN A 44 8.05 4.83 11.84
CA ASN A 44 8.10 5.07 13.28
C ASN A 44 6.70 5.28 13.82
N ASP A 45 6.32 4.50 14.80
CA ASP A 45 5.12 4.73 15.60
C ASP A 45 5.46 5.72 16.70
N PHE A 46 4.81 6.89 16.71
CA PHE A 46 5.02 7.94 17.72
C PHE A 46 4.21 7.72 18.99
N SER A 47 3.21 6.84 18.96
CA SER A 47 2.41 6.47 20.13
C SER A 47 3.13 5.44 20.99
N GLU A 48 3.94 4.60 20.33
CA GLU A 48 4.75 3.54 20.91
C GLU A 48 6.20 3.67 20.42
N THR A 49 7.08 2.76 20.83
CA THR A 49 8.48 2.76 20.38
C THR A 49 8.72 1.87 19.15
N ASN A 50 7.67 1.42 18.48
CA ASN A 50 7.76 0.51 17.36
C ASN A 50 8.40 1.15 16.13
N ARG A 51 9.35 0.43 15.53
CA ARG A 51 10.01 0.86 14.28
C ARG A 51 10.12 -0.28 13.30
N ARG A 52 10.00 0.05 12.02
CA ARG A 52 10.11 -0.89 10.91
C ARG A 52 10.87 -0.26 9.76
N ALA A 53 11.69 -1.06 9.06
CA ALA A 53 12.25 -0.69 7.77
C ALA A 53 11.57 -1.48 6.66
N SER A 54 11.63 -0.98 5.43
CA SER A 54 11.23 -1.73 4.25
C SER A 54 12.06 -1.33 3.04
N ILE A 55 12.15 -2.27 2.09
CA ILE A 55 12.65 -2.05 0.74
C ILE A 55 11.59 -2.47 -0.27
N GLY A 56 11.53 -1.78 -1.40
CA GLY A 56 10.54 -2.05 -2.42
C GLY A 56 11.07 -1.90 -3.84
N LEU A 57 10.43 -2.63 -4.75
CA LEU A 57 10.65 -2.60 -6.19
C LEU A 57 9.38 -2.18 -6.90
N GLU A 58 9.53 -1.44 -8.00
CA GLU A 58 8.44 -0.99 -8.85
C GLU A 58 8.76 -1.27 -10.32
N LEU A 59 7.80 -1.81 -11.05
CA LEU A 59 7.85 -1.96 -12.50
C LEU A 59 6.49 -1.53 -13.05
N ARG A 60 6.47 -0.45 -13.82
CA ARG A 60 5.21 0.19 -14.22
C ARG A 60 5.24 0.64 -15.66
N ASN A 61 4.13 0.46 -16.35
CA ASN A 61 3.86 1.08 -17.63
C ASN A 61 2.42 1.64 -17.66
N SER A 62 1.95 2.09 -18.82
CA SER A 62 0.58 2.65 -18.92
C SER A 62 -0.53 1.66 -18.61
N VAL A 63 -0.32 0.35 -18.82
CA VAL A 63 -1.33 -0.70 -18.68
C VAL A 63 -1.15 -1.49 -17.40
N LEU A 64 0.08 -1.82 -17.01
CA LEU A 64 0.41 -2.69 -15.89
C LEU A 64 1.29 -1.97 -14.87
N ASP A 65 0.99 -2.19 -13.60
CA ASP A 65 1.83 -1.79 -12.46
C ASP A 65 2.12 -3.03 -11.61
N PHE A 66 3.39 -3.26 -11.32
CA PHE A 66 3.85 -4.24 -10.34
C PHE A 66 4.64 -3.54 -9.24
N HIS A 67 4.35 -3.89 -7.99
CA HIS A 67 5.07 -3.44 -6.80
C HIS A 67 5.33 -4.64 -5.90
N SER A 68 6.48 -4.67 -5.25
CA SER A 68 6.78 -5.65 -4.21
C SER A 68 7.57 -4.98 -3.10
N ASN A 69 7.26 -5.32 -1.85
CA ASN A 69 7.89 -4.75 -0.67
C ASN A 69 8.23 -5.86 0.32
N ILE A 70 9.36 -5.70 1.01
CA ILE A 70 9.78 -6.54 2.13
C ILE A 70 9.93 -5.63 3.34
N TYR A 71 9.43 -6.08 4.48
CA TYR A 71 9.38 -5.34 5.73
C TYR A 71 10.16 -6.06 6.82
N LYS A 72 10.91 -5.29 7.62
CA LYS A 72 11.69 -5.80 8.73
C LYS A 72 11.46 -4.97 9.99
N GLY A 73 11.01 -5.60 11.08
CA GLY A 73 10.96 -4.99 12.39
C GLY A 73 12.36 -4.58 12.85
N LEU A 74 12.51 -3.37 13.34
CA LEU A 74 13.76 -2.82 13.86
C LEU A 74 13.71 -2.66 15.38
N GLN A 75 12.55 -2.31 15.91
CA GLN A 75 12.34 -2.07 17.33
C GLN A 75 10.91 -2.39 17.71
N ASP A 76 10.77 -3.10 18.81
CA ASP A 76 9.51 -3.46 19.47
C ASP A 76 9.25 -2.54 20.65
N SER A 77 7.98 -2.31 21.00
CA SER A 77 7.62 -1.75 22.32
C SER A 77 7.56 -2.83 23.40
N ASP A 78 7.29 -2.44 24.64
CA ASP A 78 7.23 -3.38 25.77
C ASP A 78 6.13 -4.42 25.58
N ASP A 79 4.98 -4.00 25.11
CA ASP A 79 3.77 -4.84 24.97
C ASP A 79 3.52 -5.34 23.55
N GLU A 80 4.25 -4.81 22.56
CA GLU A 80 4.03 -5.13 21.14
C GLU A 80 5.30 -5.64 20.47
N ARG A 81 5.12 -6.50 19.48
CA ARG A 81 6.16 -6.98 18.59
C ARG A 81 5.86 -6.60 17.15
N VAL A 82 6.80 -5.98 16.50
CA VAL A 82 6.70 -5.62 15.09
C VAL A 82 6.94 -6.86 14.23
N LEU A 83 5.99 -7.13 13.33
CA LEU A 83 6.09 -8.27 12.42
C LEU A 83 6.95 -7.96 11.20
N ASP A 84 7.80 -8.91 10.85
CA ASP A 84 8.40 -9.00 9.53
C ASP A 84 7.33 -9.40 8.51
N GLY A 85 7.59 -9.18 7.22
CA GLY A 85 6.63 -9.61 6.22
C GLY A 85 6.96 -9.09 4.83
N TRP A 86 6.06 -9.36 3.91
CA TRP A 86 6.19 -8.94 2.52
C TRP A 86 4.81 -8.75 1.88
N ASP A 87 4.78 -7.95 0.82
CA ASP A 87 3.63 -7.86 -0.06
C ASP A 87 4.04 -7.75 -1.53
N TYR A 88 3.13 -8.12 -2.40
CA TYR A 88 3.18 -7.72 -3.81
C TYR A 88 1.82 -7.26 -4.30
N ARG A 89 1.84 -6.32 -5.22
CA ARG A 89 0.65 -5.77 -5.86
C ARG A 89 0.83 -5.80 -7.36
N LEU A 90 -0.14 -6.38 -8.05
CA LEU A 90 -0.27 -6.31 -9.50
C LEU A 90 -1.55 -5.54 -9.82
N ALA A 91 -1.45 -4.53 -10.66
CA ALA A 91 -2.60 -3.77 -11.11
C ALA A 91 -2.60 -3.67 -12.65
N SER A 92 -3.79 -3.70 -13.23
CA SER A 92 -3.99 -3.54 -14.67
C SER A 92 -5.03 -2.48 -14.95
N GLN A 93 -4.79 -1.70 -16.01
CA GLN A 93 -5.79 -0.78 -16.53
C GLN A 93 -7.08 -1.57 -16.90
N VAL A 94 -8.24 -0.99 -16.60
CA VAL A 94 -9.52 -1.55 -17.04
C VAL A 94 -9.70 -1.21 -18.52
N PRO A 95 -9.99 -2.19 -19.40
CA PRO A 95 -10.23 -1.94 -20.82
C PRO A 95 -11.29 -0.86 -21.01
N TYR A 96 -11.04 0.07 -21.91
CA TYR A 96 -11.88 1.23 -22.24
C TYR A 96 -12.04 2.27 -21.12
N LEU A 97 -11.70 1.96 -19.86
CA LEU A 97 -11.77 2.87 -18.71
C LEU A 97 -10.34 3.23 -18.27
N HIS A 98 -9.65 4.04 -19.07
CA HIS A 98 -8.23 4.35 -18.85
C HIS A 98 -7.93 5.08 -17.54
N TRP A 99 -8.95 5.58 -16.87
CA TRP A 99 -8.92 6.22 -15.56
C TRP A 99 -9.09 5.23 -14.39
N SER A 100 -9.32 3.93 -14.68
CA SER A 100 -9.52 2.90 -13.68
C SER A 100 -8.50 1.78 -13.84
N LYS A 101 -8.05 1.22 -12.72
CA LYS A 101 -7.22 0.01 -12.62
C LYS A 101 -7.87 -0.97 -11.67
N ILE A 102 -7.87 -2.24 -12.02
CA ILE A 102 -8.13 -3.34 -11.08
C ILE A 102 -6.80 -3.81 -10.53
N PHE A 103 -6.81 -4.28 -9.29
CA PHE A 103 -5.59 -4.81 -8.67
C PHE A 103 -5.86 -6.02 -7.80
N ILE A 104 -4.81 -6.81 -7.64
CA ILE A 104 -4.65 -7.81 -6.61
C ILE A 104 -3.41 -7.46 -5.80
N ASN A 105 -3.52 -7.53 -4.46
CA ASN A 105 -2.40 -7.36 -3.54
C ASN A 105 -2.42 -8.52 -2.55
N HIS A 106 -1.37 -9.31 -2.55
CA HIS A 106 -1.17 -10.37 -1.58
C HIS A 106 -0.13 -9.95 -0.56
N TYR A 107 -0.34 -10.33 0.70
CA TYR A 107 0.56 -10.01 1.80
C TYR A 107 0.69 -11.16 2.78
N GLU A 108 1.86 -11.22 3.42
CA GLU A 108 2.15 -12.16 4.49
C GLU A 108 2.97 -11.45 5.57
N TRP A 109 2.56 -11.64 6.84
CA TRP A 109 3.23 -11.14 8.03
C TRP A 109 3.58 -12.32 8.91
N ASP A 110 4.87 -12.45 9.21
CA ASP A 110 5.42 -13.58 9.96
C ASP A 110 5.03 -13.46 11.44
N GLY A 111 4.13 -14.31 11.89
CA GLY A 111 3.75 -14.41 13.29
C GLY A 111 4.87 -15.06 14.10
N VAL A 112 5.20 -14.49 15.26
CA VAL A 112 6.24 -15.04 16.14
C VAL A 112 5.60 -15.68 17.37
N LEU A 113 4.59 -15.04 17.93
CA LEU A 113 3.82 -15.53 19.09
C LEU A 113 2.54 -16.24 18.66
N ARG A 114 2.08 -15.96 17.45
CA ARG A 114 0.85 -16.48 16.84
C ARG A 114 1.13 -16.96 15.42
N ASN A 115 0.10 -17.51 14.78
CA ASN A 115 0.20 -17.89 13.36
C ASN A 115 0.37 -16.65 12.48
N ASP A 116 1.04 -16.85 11.34
CA ASP A 116 1.20 -15.84 10.29
C ASP A 116 -0.15 -15.22 9.90
N ILE A 117 -0.10 -13.95 9.52
CA ILE A 117 -1.25 -13.22 9.01
C ILE A 117 -1.07 -13.09 7.50
N LYS A 118 -1.93 -13.77 6.73
CA LYS A 118 -1.91 -13.76 5.28
C LYS A 118 -3.26 -13.24 4.76
N GLY A 119 -3.24 -12.64 3.59
CA GLY A 119 -4.48 -12.23 2.95
C GLY A 119 -4.26 -11.73 1.54
N THR A 120 -5.38 -11.57 0.83
CA THR A 120 -5.40 -11.10 -0.55
C THR A 120 -6.45 -10.01 -0.71
N LYS A 121 -6.01 -8.82 -1.13
CA LYS A 121 -6.90 -7.70 -1.46
C LYS A 121 -7.16 -7.67 -2.95
N ILE A 122 -8.43 -7.59 -3.32
CA ILE A 122 -8.86 -7.42 -4.71
C ILE A 122 -9.70 -6.15 -4.77
N GLY A 123 -9.36 -5.25 -5.69
CA GLY A 123 -10.03 -3.97 -5.72
C GLY A 123 -9.84 -3.18 -7.02
N SER A 124 -10.34 -1.97 -6.98
CA SER A 124 -10.21 -1.01 -8.07
C SER A 124 -9.71 0.34 -7.55
N GLU A 125 -8.82 0.94 -8.31
CA GLU A 125 -8.39 2.33 -8.17
C GLU A 125 -8.97 3.15 -9.30
N MET A 126 -9.57 4.28 -8.98
CA MET A 126 -10.23 5.17 -9.92
C MET A 126 -9.70 6.60 -9.78
N ILE A 127 -9.31 7.21 -10.88
CA ILE A 127 -8.95 8.63 -10.94
C ILE A 127 -10.23 9.40 -11.27
N LEU A 128 -10.94 9.88 -10.24
CA LEU A 128 -12.20 10.58 -10.43
C LEU A 128 -11.99 11.96 -11.05
N THR A 129 -11.01 12.69 -10.53
CA THR A 129 -10.58 14.00 -11.07
C THR A 129 -9.05 14.10 -11.02
N ARG A 130 -8.48 15.20 -11.51
CA ARG A 130 -7.03 15.45 -11.43
C ARG A 130 -6.51 15.51 -9.98
N SER A 131 -7.37 15.80 -9.01
CA SER A 131 -7.03 15.92 -7.58
C SER A 131 -7.66 14.84 -6.70
N LEU A 132 -8.53 13.99 -7.23
CA LEU A 132 -9.30 13.03 -6.41
C LEU A 132 -9.19 11.63 -6.97
N ASN A 133 -8.74 10.70 -6.10
CA ASN A 133 -8.76 9.27 -6.38
C ASN A 133 -9.69 8.56 -5.39
N LEU A 134 -10.26 7.47 -5.85
CA LEU A 134 -11.01 6.52 -5.05
C LEU A 134 -10.38 5.13 -5.21
N GLU A 135 -10.14 4.44 -4.11
CA GLU A 135 -9.77 3.02 -4.07
C GLU A 135 -10.85 2.28 -3.28
N VAL A 136 -11.38 1.21 -3.85
CA VAL A 136 -12.32 0.30 -3.19
C VAL A 136 -11.77 -1.10 -3.30
N ALA A 137 -11.73 -1.85 -2.20
CA ALA A 137 -11.24 -3.21 -2.21
C ALA A 137 -11.90 -4.09 -1.15
N TYR A 138 -11.88 -5.38 -1.42
CA TYR A 138 -12.19 -6.46 -0.53
C TYR A 138 -10.90 -7.11 -0.06
N ASP A 139 -10.75 -7.32 1.25
CA ASP A 139 -9.60 -7.94 1.91
C ASP A 139 -10.02 -9.32 2.44
N ASP A 140 -9.64 -10.37 1.71
CA ASP A 140 -9.84 -11.76 2.08
C ASP A 140 -8.66 -12.19 2.96
N LYS A 141 -8.94 -12.53 4.22
CA LYS A 141 -7.95 -12.86 5.25
C LYS A 141 -7.95 -14.36 5.54
N ASP A 142 -6.86 -15.03 5.26
CA ASP A 142 -6.69 -16.49 5.40
C ASP A 142 -6.74 -17.02 6.85
N LYS A 143 -6.92 -16.15 7.85
CA LYS A 143 -6.86 -16.52 9.26
C LYS A 143 -8.25 -16.75 9.85
N LYS A 144 -8.49 -17.94 10.41
CA LYS A 144 -9.68 -18.21 11.23
C LYS A 144 -9.76 -17.21 12.40
N GLY A 145 -10.85 -16.42 12.44
CA GLY A 145 -11.10 -15.42 13.48
C GLY A 145 -10.75 -13.99 13.09
N LEU A 146 -10.23 -13.74 11.90
CA LEU A 146 -10.23 -12.42 11.27
C LEU A 146 -11.37 -12.41 10.24
N GLU A 147 -12.23 -11.41 10.33
CA GLU A 147 -13.31 -11.22 9.35
C GLU A 147 -12.73 -10.57 8.09
N ASP A 148 -13.22 -11.02 6.94
CA ASP A 148 -13.00 -10.34 5.68
C ASP A 148 -13.63 -8.97 5.73
N ASP A 149 -13.04 -8.02 5.02
CA ASP A 149 -13.45 -6.62 5.14
C ASP A 149 -13.48 -5.90 3.79
N TRP A 150 -14.41 -4.96 3.67
CA TRP A 150 -14.46 -4.00 2.57
C TRP A 150 -13.94 -2.66 3.03
N TYR A 151 -13.12 -2.03 2.23
CA TYR A 151 -12.72 -0.66 2.50
C TYR A 151 -12.87 0.23 1.28
N ALA A 152 -13.12 1.50 1.54
CA ALA A 152 -13.06 2.57 0.56
C ALA A 152 -12.09 3.65 1.05
N LYS A 153 -11.20 4.11 0.17
CA LYS A 153 -10.20 5.13 0.47
C LYS A 153 -10.28 6.25 -0.54
N ILE A 154 -10.47 7.46 -0.04
CA ILE A 154 -10.41 8.68 -0.83
C ILE A 154 -9.03 9.31 -0.64
N GLN A 155 -8.40 9.72 -1.74
CA GLN A 155 -7.11 10.38 -1.72
C GLN A 155 -7.16 11.70 -2.48
N PHE A 156 -6.81 12.78 -1.79
CA PHE A 156 -6.57 14.07 -2.42
C PHE A 156 -5.11 14.17 -2.88
N VAL A 157 -4.89 14.71 -4.07
CA VAL A 157 -3.58 14.93 -4.69
C VAL A 157 -3.40 16.42 -4.91
N HIS A 158 -2.34 16.98 -4.34
CA HIS A 158 -1.95 18.38 -4.53
C HIS A 158 -0.43 18.46 -4.80
N PRO A 159 0.06 19.19 -5.81
CA PRO A 159 -0.74 19.84 -6.86
C PRO A 159 -1.54 18.82 -7.71
N PRO A 160 -2.61 19.27 -8.38
CA PRO A 160 -3.38 18.40 -9.28
C PRO A 160 -2.47 17.80 -10.37
N ARG A 161 -2.79 16.61 -10.83
CA ARG A 161 -2.08 15.97 -11.95
C ARG A 161 -2.18 16.86 -13.21
N ASN A 162 -1.07 17.09 -13.85
CA ASN A 162 -1.05 17.90 -15.07
C ASN A 162 -1.76 17.21 -16.23
N ASN A 163 -1.58 15.89 -16.36
CA ASN A 163 -2.11 15.07 -17.43
C ASN A 163 -2.54 13.68 -16.93
N GLY A 164 -3.44 13.06 -17.64
CA GLY A 164 -3.88 11.69 -17.39
C GLY A 164 -5.39 11.56 -17.50
N PRO A 165 -5.88 10.35 -17.78
CA PRO A 165 -7.30 10.10 -17.86
C PRO A 165 -7.95 10.22 -16.49
N THR A 166 -9.18 10.74 -16.47
CA THR A 166 -10.05 10.86 -15.30
C THR A 166 -11.42 10.27 -15.62
N ALA A 167 -12.24 10.02 -14.61
CA ALA A 167 -13.61 9.53 -14.84
C ALA A 167 -14.45 10.48 -15.70
N MET A 168 -14.09 11.76 -15.76
CA MET A 168 -14.77 12.75 -16.60
C MET A 168 -14.52 12.53 -18.10
N ASP A 169 -13.45 11.80 -18.47
CA ASP A 169 -13.17 11.45 -19.87
C ASP A 169 -14.07 10.29 -20.37
N GLY A 170 -14.84 9.66 -19.47
CA GLY A 170 -15.81 8.62 -19.79
C GLY A 170 -15.18 7.33 -20.30
N VAL A 171 -15.82 6.72 -21.29
CA VAL A 171 -15.41 5.45 -21.90
C VAL A 171 -14.64 5.73 -23.18
N SER A 172 -13.43 5.16 -23.30
CA SER A 172 -12.58 5.29 -24.47
C SER A 172 -13.08 4.39 -25.63
N GLN A 173 -12.71 4.73 -26.86
CA GLN A 173 -12.95 3.88 -28.02
C GLN A 173 -11.88 2.78 -28.20
N VAL A 174 -10.74 2.91 -27.54
CA VAL A 174 -9.65 1.92 -27.56
C VAL A 174 -9.54 1.23 -26.21
N ALA A 175 -9.32 -0.09 -26.24
CA ALA A 175 -9.30 -0.89 -25.02
C ALA A 175 -8.16 -0.48 -24.07
N TRP A 176 -6.97 -0.23 -24.62
CA TRP A 176 -5.76 0.03 -23.83
C TRP A 176 -5.11 1.35 -24.26
N LYS A 177 -4.71 2.16 -23.26
CA LYS A 177 -3.89 3.34 -23.51
C LYS A 177 -2.42 2.95 -23.37
N GLU A 178 -1.88 2.36 -24.42
CA GLU A 178 -0.49 1.95 -24.52
C GLU A 178 0.47 3.14 -24.73
N ASN A 179 1.77 2.90 -24.51
CA ASN A 179 2.86 3.83 -24.83
C ASN A 179 2.72 5.26 -24.28
N LYS A 180 2.12 5.37 -23.10
CA LYS A 180 2.05 6.65 -22.39
C LYS A 180 3.42 7.01 -21.84
N ASP A 181 3.84 8.28 -21.98
CA ASP A 181 4.99 8.83 -21.25
C ASP A 181 4.75 8.76 -19.74
N MET A 182 5.57 7.98 -19.04
CA MET A 182 5.51 7.76 -17.59
C MET A 182 6.21 8.84 -16.78
N SER A 183 6.72 9.92 -17.39
CA SER A 183 7.43 11.01 -16.68
C SER A 183 6.57 11.63 -15.56
N GLY A 184 5.26 11.72 -15.75
CA GLY A 184 4.32 12.20 -14.73
C GLY A 184 4.20 11.30 -13.50
N GLU A 185 4.69 10.07 -13.57
CA GLU A 185 4.63 9.09 -12.48
C GLU A 185 5.92 9.05 -11.63
N LEU A 186 6.95 9.82 -11.99
CA LEU A 186 8.25 9.85 -11.27
C LEU A 186 8.10 10.25 -9.80
N LEU A 187 7.13 11.11 -9.47
CA LEU A 187 6.85 11.57 -8.11
C LEU A 187 5.56 10.98 -7.53
N SER A 188 4.96 9.99 -8.20
CA SER A 188 3.77 9.32 -7.66
C SER A 188 4.09 8.59 -6.35
N LYS A 189 3.09 8.47 -5.47
CA LYS A 189 3.23 7.78 -4.18
C LYS A 189 3.61 6.31 -4.40
N VAL A 190 4.60 5.83 -3.63
CA VAL A 190 4.97 4.40 -3.58
C VAL A 190 3.79 3.59 -3.02
N LYS A 191 3.49 2.46 -3.66
CA LYS A 191 2.46 1.50 -3.22
C LYS A 191 3.08 0.51 -2.25
N ARG A 192 2.76 0.67 -0.96
CA ARG A 192 3.25 -0.18 0.13
C ARG A 192 2.28 -0.13 1.31
N ASN A 193 2.44 -1.05 2.26
CA ASN A 193 1.75 -0.95 3.54
C ASN A 193 2.43 0.08 4.42
N ASN A 194 1.74 1.17 4.77
CA ASN A 194 2.23 2.23 5.65
C ASN A 194 1.92 1.99 7.13
N LYS A 195 1.05 1.02 7.45
CA LYS A 195 0.71 0.62 8.82
C LYS A 195 1.74 -0.37 9.32
N ILE A 196 2.30 -0.16 10.51
CA ILE A 196 3.18 -1.14 11.17
C ILE A 196 2.30 -2.30 11.66
N MET A 197 2.60 -3.52 11.22
CA MET A 197 1.91 -4.72 11.67
C MET A 197 2.56 -5.23 12.94
N ILE A 198 1.72 -5.55 13.96
CA ILE A 198 2.16 -5.90 15.31
C ILE A 198 1.44 -7.14 15.82
N GLU A 199 2.08 -7.80 16.77
CA GLU A 199 1.49 -8.78 17.69
C GLU A 199 1.62 -8.27 19.13
N PHE A 200 0.62 -8.56 19.98
CA PHE A 200 0.70 -8.27 21.41
C PHE A 200 1.43 -9.37 22.17
N LYS A 201 2.39 -9.01 23.02
CA LYS A 201 3.19 -9.92 23.85
C LYS A 201 2.42 -10.48 25.06
N GLY A 202 1.28 -9.87 25.42
CA GLY A 202 0.50 -10.25 26.60
C GLY A 202 -0.18 -11.61 26.47
N SER A 203 0.00 -12.48 27.47
CA SER A 203 -0.88 -13.62 27.74
C SER A 203 -2.05 -13.13 28.60
N ALA A 204 -3.28 -13.28 28.13
CA ALA A 204 -4.43 -13.11 29.00
C ALA A 204 -4.44 -14.25 30.04
N THR A 205 -3.94 -13.98 31.24
CA THR A 205 -4.14 -14.90 32.38
C THR A 205 -5.58 -14.72 32.85
N VAL A 206 -6.48 -15.62 32.45
CA VAL A 206 -7.80 -15.70 33.04
C VAL A 206 -7.60 -16.36 34.42
N SER A 207 -7.46 -15.57 35.48
CA SER A 207 -7.59 -16.07 36.85
C SER A 207 -9.07 -16.35 37.08
N ARG A 208 -9.42 -17.62 37.18
CA ARG A 208 -10.72 -18.05 37.66
C ARG A 208 -10.78 -17.67 39.14
N ALA A 209 -11.61 -16.71 39.49
CA ALA A 209 -12.00 -16.48 40.88
C ALA A 209 -12.88 -17.65 41.31
N ASP A 210 -12.43 -18.40 42.35
CA ASP A 210 -13.21 -19.42 43.06
C ASP A 210 -14.24 -18.74 43.96
#